data_c4080e84203c654fe697296f8c9df733
#
_entry.id   c4080e84203c654fe697296f8c9df733
#
_cell.length_a   1.000
_cell.length_b   1.000
_cell.length_c   1.000
_cell.angle_alpha   90.00
_cell.angle_beta   90.00
_cell.angle_gamma   90.00
#
_symmetry.space_group_name_H-M   'P 1'
#
loop_
_entity.id
_entity.type
_entity.pdbx_description
1 polymer ?
#
loop_
_entity_poly.entity_id
_entity_poly.type
_entity_poly.pdbx_seq_one_letter_code
_entity_poly.pdbx_strand_id
1 'polypeptide(L)'
;MRYTHIRLLPFLAAALLVPNLGKAEIAVKNGEKIAFLGDSITAGGWGSPSGYVRLVIAGLEANGIKAEPVPAGISGHKSDQMLARLDKDVLSKKPQWMTLSCGVNDVWHGPRGVPLDDAMAKTGTYDDKVSTRGTYKKNITAIIDQAQAAGVKPVMLTATVIQENLDSKENGLIAPYNAFLRELAKDKKIPLADLNAMFQERIKAENKPNVKVLTSDGVHMNVEGNKLMAIGVLQALGLNTAELDKAKASWPPLEAAGIMAAQKAAEAKAKAAAEKKAKEAAGKGK
;
A
#
# COMPACT_ATOMS: atom_id res chain seq x y z
N MET A 1 -48.89 -30.47 -66.84
CA MET A 1 -47.61 -30.11 -66.25
C MET A 1 -47.78 -28.94 -65.35
N ARG A 2 -47.63 -29.10 -64.04
CA ARG A 2 -47.72 -28.01 -63.04
C ARG A 2 -46.33 -27.73 -62.55
N TYR A 3 -45.85 -26.50 -62.78
CA TYR A 3 -44.52 -26.04 -62.25
C TYR A 3 -44.73 -25.47 -60.88
N THR A 4 -44.10 -26.08 -59.89
CA THR A 4 -44.04 -25.63 -58.49
C THR A 4 -42.86 -24.65 -58.33
N HIS A 5 -43.13 -23.41 -58.07
CA HIS A 5 -42.09 -22.40 -57.79
C HIS A 5 -41.67 -22.53 -56.32
N ILE A 6 -40.42 -22.98 -56.08
CA ILE A 6 -39.75 -22.94 -54.77
C ILE A 6 -39.25 -21.52 -54.53
N ARG A 7 -39.84 -20.84 -53.53
CA ARG A 7 -39.36 -19.53 -53.06
C ARG A 7 -38.23 -19.78 -52.07
N LEU A 8 -37.00 -19.42 -52.41
CA LEU A 8 -35.88 -19.29 -51.48
C LEU A 8 -36.08 -18.04 -50.63
N LEU A 9 -36.25 -18.24 -49.32
CA LEU A 9 -36.17 -17.17 -48.31
C LEU A 9 -34.70 -16.83 -48.03
N PRO A 10 -34.28 -15.54 -47.98
CA PRO A 10 -32.96 -15.19 -47.60
C PRO A 10 -32.75 -15.39 -46.10
N PHE A 11 -31.75 -16.18 -45.75
CA PHE A 11 -31.27 -16.27 -44.37
C PHE A 11 -30.59 -14.93 -43.96
N LEU A 12 -31.28 -14.18 -43.12
CA LEU A 12 -30.73 -12.98 -42.48
C LEU A 12 -29.77 -13.44 -41.39
N ALA A 13 -28.47 -13.41 -41.64
CA ALA A 13 -27.43 -13.66 -40.63
C ALA A 13 -27.49 -12.50 -39.62
N ALA A 14 -28.09 -12.73 -38.46
CA ALA A 14 -28.01 -11.84 -37.31
C ALA A 14 -26.56 -11.91 -36.78
N ALA A 15 -25.77 -10.89 -37.06
CA ALA A 15 -24.48 -10.69 -36.42
C ALA A 15 -24.74 -10.45 -34.92
N LEU A 16 -24.47 -11.46 -34.10
CA LEU A 16 -24.41 -11.32 -32.65
C LEU A 16 -23.30 -10.31 -32.33
N LEU A 17 -23.68 -9.08 -32.02
CA LEU A 17 -22.82 -8.11 -31.33
C LEU A 17 -22.46 -8.72 -29.96
N VAL A 18 -21.34 -9.43 -29.90
CA VAL A 18 -20.71 -9.77 -28.62
C VAL A 18 -20.32 -8.43 -28.00
N PRO A 19 -20.87 -8.04 -26.84
CA PRO A 19 -20.43 -6.84 -26.17
C PRO A 19 -18.92 -7.02 -25.93
N ASN A 20 -18.12 -6.14 -26.51
CA ASN A 20 -16.70 -6.02 -26.19
C ASN A 20 -16.67 -5.66 -24.71
N LEU A 21 -16.46 -6.65 -23.84
CA LEU A 21 -16.17 -6.44 -22.41
C LEU A 21 -14.89 -5.60 -22.39
N GLY A 22 -15.10 -4.28 -22.35
CA GLY A 22 -14.04 -3.30 -22.41
C GLY A 22 -12.93 -3.71 -21.47
N LYS A 23 -11.74 -3.93 -22.04
CA LYS A 23 -10.52 -4.18 -21.27
C LYS A 23 -10.43 -3.07 -20.22
N ALA A 24 -10.48 -3.43 -18.94
CA ALA A 24 -10.33 -2.44 -17.88
C ALA A 24 -9.02 -1.69 -18.15
N GLU A 25 -9.15 -0.39 -18.39
CA GLU A 25 -8.01 0.45 -18.74
C GLU A 25 -7.28 0.82 -17.45
N ILE A 26 -5.93 0.82 -17.50
CA ILE A 26 -5.12 1.32 -16.38
C ILE A 26 -5.56 2.74 -16.06
N ALA A 27 -5.94 2.98 -14.81
CA ALA A 27 -6.57 4.23 -14.40
C ALA A 27 -5.61 5.43 -14.48
N VAL A 28 -4.31 5.21 -14.19
CA VAL A 28 -3.24 6.21 -14.28
C VAL A 28 -2.88 6.45 -15.74
N LYS A 29 -2.71 7.71 -16.13
CA LYS A 29 -2.30 8.09 -17.47
C LYS A 29 -0.81 8.48 -17.51
N ASN A 30 -0.23 8.42 -18.71
CA ASN A 30 1.15 8.81 -18.92
C ASN A 30 1.38 10.27 -18.53
N GLY A 31 2.42 10.52 -17.73
CA GLY A 31 2.77 11.85 -17.21
C GLY A 31 2.01 12.28 -15.93
N GLU A 32 1.06 11.48 -15.44
CA GLU A 32 0.38 11.77 -14.18
C GLU A 32 1.30 11.54 -12.96
N LYS A 33 1.10 12.35 -11.92
CA LYS A 33 1.80 12.25 -10.64
C LYS A 33 1.01 11.37 -9.68
N ILE A 34 1.73 10.49 -8.97
CA ILE A 34 1.17 9.68 -7.88
C ILE A 34 1.89 10.03 -6.59
N ALA A 35 1.18 10.61 -5.63
CA ALA A 35 1.69 10.80 -4.28
C ALA A 35 1.53 9.52 -3.46
N PHE A 36 2.57 9.14 -2.72
CA PHE A 36 2.56 7.98 -1.84
C PHE A 36 2.62 8.46 -0.40
N LEU A 37 1.45 8.72 0.20
CA LEU A 37 1.32 9.17 1.58
C LEU A 37 1.33 7.97 2.52
N GLY A 38 2.22 7.99 3.53
CA GLY A 38 2.33 6.89 4.48
C GLY A 38 3.38 7.09 5.56
N ASP A 39 3.69 6.01 6.25
CA ASP A 39 4.65 5.94 7.34
C ASP A 39 6.03 5.37 6.91
N SER A 40 6.72 4.64 7.81
CA SER A 40 8.01 3.99 7.54
C SER A 40 7.94 2.93 6.43
N ILE A 41 6.81 2.25 6.30
CA ILE A 41 6.60 1.25 5.24
C ILE A 41 6.65 1.94 3.86
N THR A 42 6.01 3.10 3.74
CA THR A 42 6.05 3.90 2.51
C THR A 42 7.40 4.59 2.31
N ALA A 43 8.02 5.10 3.39
CA ALA A 43 9.37 5.67 3.32
C ALA A 43 10.39 4.63 2.83
N GLY A 44 10.38 3.42 3.37
CA GLY A 44 11.18 2.29 2.91
C GLY A 44 10.80 1.83 1.50
N GLY A 45 9.50 1.89 1.18
CA GLY A 45 8.97 1.59 -0.16
C GLY A 45 9.52 2.47 -1.27
N TRP A 46 9.91 3.70 -0.96
CA TRP A 46 10.65 4.59 -1.88
C TRP A 46 12.17 4.48 -1.72
N GLY A 47 12.66 4.39 -0.48
CA GLY A 47 14.09 4.42 -0.17
C GLY A 47 14.86 3.17 -0.61
N SER A 48 14.20 2.01 -0.65
CA SER A 48 14.81 0.77 -1.15
C SER A 48 14.60 0.62 -2.66
N PRO A 49 15.59 0.15 -3.43
CA PRO A 49 15.39 -0.20 -4.84
C PRO A 49 14.25 -1.22 -5.04
N SER A 50 14.11 -2.22 -4.17
CA SER A 50 13.02 -3.21 -4.18
C SER A 50 11.79 -2.80 -3.36
N GLY A 51 11.68 -1.54 -2.95
CA GLY A 51 10.55 -1.04 -2.20
C GLY A 51 9.29 -0.92 -3.05
N TYR A 52 8.12 -1.12 -2.42
CA TYR A 52 6.85 -1.25 -3.16
C TYR A 52 6.53 -0.04 -4.05
N VAL A 53 6.89 1.19 -3.63
CA VAL A 53 6.67 2.40 -4.45
C VAL A 53 7.49 2.34 -5.74
N ARG A 54 8.76 1.89 -5.66
CA ARG A 54 9.63 1.70 -6.83
C ARG A 54 9.07 0.63 -7.76
N LEU A 55 8.59 -0.49 -7.18
CA LEU A 55 8.02 -1.60 -7.94
C LEU A 55 6.70 -1.19 -8.64
N VAL A 56 5.86 -0.36 -7.99
CA VAL A 56 4.65 0.20 -8.62
C VAL A 56 5.01 1.06 -9.81
N ILE A 57 5.96 1.99 -9.67
CA ILE A 57 6.38 2.87 -10.78
C ILE A 57 6.98 2.05 -11.92
N ALA A 58 7.88 1.10 -11.64
CA ALA A 58 8.44 0.21 -12.66
C ALA A 58 7.37 -0.65 -13.36
N GLY A 59 6.38 -1.12 -12.58
CA GLY A 59 5.25 -1.91 -13.12
C GLY A 59 4.35 -1.10 -14.05
N LEU A 60 4.09 0.16 -13.75
CA LEU A 60 3.39 1.08 -14.65
C LEU A 60 4.21 1.35 -15.91
N GLU A 61 5.52 1.60 -15.77
CA GLU A 61 6.42 1.85 -16.89
C GLU A 61 6.53 0.64 -17.83
N ALA A 62 6.58 -0.58 -17.31
CA ALA A 62 6.54 -1.82 -18.09
C ALA A 62 5.26 -1.97 -18.92
N ASN A 63 4.18 -1.27 -18.54
CA ASN A 63 2.93 -1.19 -19.27
C ASN A 63 2.78 0.11 -20.09
N GLY A 64 3.86 0.87 -20.28
CA GLY A 64 3.90 2.08 -21.10
C GLY A 64 3.43 3.36 -20.39
N ILE A 65 3.22 3.32 -19.08
CA ILE A 65 2.76 4.46 -18.27
C ILE A 65 3.94 5.05 -17.49
N LYS A 66 4.45 6.18 -17.93
CA LYS A 66 5.47 6.94 -17.19
C LYS A 66 4.79 7.83 -16.15
N ALA A 67 4.59 7.32 -14.96
CA ALA A 67 4.06 8.07 -13.84
C ALA A 67 5.20 8.73 -13.04
N GLU A 68 4.94 9.94 -12.52
CA GLU A 68 5.89 10.68 -11.67
C GLU A 68 5.58 10.41 -10.19
N PRO A 69 6.50 9.78 -9.42
CA PRO A 69 6.27 9.56 -8.00
C PRO A 69 6.47 10.82 -7.17
N VAL A 70 5.59 11.05 -6.19
CA VAL A 70 5.75 12.04 -5.13
C VAL A 70 5.84 11.30 -3.79
N PRO A 71 7.06 10.97 -3.32
CA PRO A 71 7.25 10.26 -2.06
C PRO A 71 6.83 11.13 -0.87
N ALA A 72 5.92 10.62 -0.05
CA ALA A 72 5.40 11.28 1.14
C ALA A 72 5.30 10.32 2.34
N GLY A 73 6.23 9.34 2.44
CA GLY A 73 6.38 8.45 3.59
C GLY A 73 7.26 9.09 4.66
N ILE A 74 6.82 9.09 5.93
CA ILE A 74 7.61 9.52 7.09
C ILE A 74 7.50 8.49 8.20
N SER A 75 8.66 7.97 8.65
CA SER A 75 8.73 6.92 9.68
C SER A 75 8.03 7.32 10.98
N GLY A 76 7.25 6.41 11.55
CA GLY A 76 6.56 6.60 12.82
C GLY A 76 5.29 7.45 12.76
N HIS A 77 4.98 8.08 11.61
CA HIS A 77 3.80 8.92 11.47
C HIS A 77 2.50 8.10 11.57
N LYS A 78 1.51 8.73 12.17
CA LYS A 78 0.15 8.26 12.38
C LYS A 78 -0.84 9.11 11.60
N SER A 79 -2.11 8.76 11.65
CA SER A 79 -3.18 9.44 10.90
C SER A 79 -3.27 10.94 11.17
N ASP A 80 -3.11 11.37 12.43
CA ASP A 80 -3.11 12.80 12.82
C ASP A 80 -1.95 13.57 12.18
N GLN A 81 -0.76 12.98 12.19
CA GLN A 81 0.44 13.60 11.62
C GLN A 81 0.41 13.60 10.08
N MET A 82 -0.18 12.57 9.46
CA MET A 82 -0.39 12.54 8.01
C MET A 82 -1.39 13.61 7.58
N LEU A 83 -2.49 13.80 8.31
CA LEU A 83 -3.45 14.88 8.07
C LEU A 83 -2.78 16.26 8.19
N ALA A 84 -2.00 16.48 9.24
CA ALA A 84 -1.35 17.78 9.49
C ALA A 84 -0.36 18.20 8.38
N ARG A 85 0.19 17.26 7.62
CA ARG A 85 1.15 17.52 6.52
C ARG A 85 0.59 17.29 5.12
N LEU A 86 -0.69 16.94 5.01
CA LEU A 86 -1.31 16.57 3.73
C LEU A 86 -1.14 17.66 2.66
N ASP A 87 -1.42 18.91 3.00
CA ASP A 87 -1.28 20.02 2.06
C ASP A 87 0.17 20.18 1.60
N LYS A 88 1.10 20.31 2.56
CA LYS A 88 2.52 20.55 2.28
C LYS A 88 3.17 19.43 1.46
N ASP A 89 2.92 18.18 1.81
CA ASP A 89 3.66 17.05 1.29
C ASP A 89 2.99 16.41 0.06
N VAL A 90 1.68 16.64 -0.11
CA VAL A 90 0.87 16.03 -1.18
C VAL A 90 0.17 17.08 -2.02
N LEU A 91 -0.81 17.83 -1.49
CA LEU A 91 -1.72 18.64 -2.30
C LEU A 91 -1.00 19.77 -3.03
N SER A 92 -0.02 20.44 -2.37
CA SER A 92 0.81 21.48 -3.01
C SER A 92 1.63 20.96 -4.20
N LYS A 93 1.85 19.63 -4.32
CA LYS A 93 2.55 19.00 -5.45
C LYS A 93 1.63 18.75 -6.64
N LYS A 94 0.31 18.96 -6.46
CA LYS A 94 -0.73 18.79 -7.48
C LYS A 94 -0.68 17.42 -8.15
N PRO A 95 -0.68 16.30 -7.39
CA PRO A 95 -0.73 14.97 -7.99
C PRO A 95 -2.14 14.69 -8.52
N GLN A 96 -2.27 13.81 -9.50
CA GLN A 96 -3.55 13.30 -9.97
C GLN A 96 -4.05 12.15 -9.11
N TRP A 97 -3.11 11.41 -8.49
CA TRP A 97 -3.39 10.25 -7.65
C TRP A 97 -2.66 10.35 -6.31
N MET A 98 -3.25 9.75 -5.28
CA MET A 98 -2.62 9.59 -3.98
C MET A 98 -2.92 8.20 -3.43
N THR A 99 -1.90 7.42 -3.07
CA THR A 99 -2.09 6.26 -2.21
C THR A 99 -2.02 6.69 -0.74
N LEU A 100 -2.87 6.11 0.10
CA LEU A 100 -2.86 6.32 1.55
C LEU A 100 -2.61 5.00 2.27
N SER A 101 -1.44 4.86 2.90
CA SER A 101 -1.04 3.72 3.73
C SER A 101 -0.88 4.18 5.17
N CYS A 102 -1.85 3.85 6.04
CA CYS A 102 -1.90 4.32 7.41
C CYS A 102 -2.60 3.31 8.33
N GLY A 103 -2.20 3.24 9.60
CA GLY A 103 -2.88 2.45 10.62
C GLY A 103 -1.95 1.62 11.49
N VAL A 104 -0.84 1.10 10.95
CA VAL A 104 0.10 0.28 11.73
C VAL A 104 0.60 1.04 12.97
N ASN A 105 1.07 2.27 12.81
CA ASN A 105 1.57 3.09 13.93
C ASN A 105 0.45 3.60 14.84
N ASP A 106 -0.76 3.78 14.30
CA ASP A 106 -1.94 4.16 15.09
C ASP A 106 -2.27 3.09 16.14
N VAL A 107 -2.03 1.82 15.81
CA VAL A 107 -2.29 0.66 16.68
C VAL A 107 -1.04 0.24 17.46
N TRP A 108 0.11 0.05 16.78
CA TRP A 108 1.31 -0.57 17.35
C TRP A 108 1.91 0.20 18.52
N HIS A 109 1.74 1.51 18.54
CA HIS A 109 2.26 2.34 19.61
C HIS A 109 1.44 2.30 20.92
N GLY A 110 0.38 1.47 20.98
CA GLY A 110 -0.44 1.29 22.19
C GLY A 110 -1.00 2.63 22.70
N PRO A 111 -0.74 3.02 23.96
CA PRO A 111 -1.27 4.28 24.52
C PRO A 111 -0.88 5.55 23.74
N ARG A 112 0.25 5.50 23.03
CA ARG A 112 0.71 6.60 22.15
C ARG A 112 0.17 6.49 20.71
N GLY A 113 -0.68 5.52 20.45
CA GLY A 113 -1.40 5.34 19.19
C GLY A 113 -2.48 6.39 18.98
N VAL A 114 -3.30 6.21 17.96
CA VAL A 114 -4.49 7.02 17.70
C VAL A 114 -5.72 6.14 17.84
N PRO A 115 -6.66 6.46 18.76
CA PRO A 115 -7.86 5.65 18.93
C PRO A 115 -8.70 5.61 17.66
N LEU A 116 -9.36 4.49 17.41
CA LEU A 116 -10.19 4.31 16.23
C LEU A 116 -11.27 5.40 16.12
N ASP A 117 -11.99 5.62 17.23
CA ASP A 117 -13.11 6.57 17.32
C ASP A 117 -13.27 7.15 18.73
N ASP A 118 -14.27 8.01 18.90
CA ASP A 118 -14.53 8.70 20.17
C ASP A 118 -14.89 7.74 21.32
N ALA A 119 -15.47 6.57 21.04
CA ALA A 119 -15.76 5.56 22.05
C ALA A 119 -14.45 4.95 22.57
N MET A 120 -13.54 4.58 21.68
CA MET A 120 -12.24 4.05 22.03
C MET A 120 -11.36 5.12 22.74
N ALA A 121 -11.44 6.36 22.33
CA ALA A 121 -10.72 7.48 22.97
C ALA A 121 -11.08 7.66 24.44
N LYS A 122 -12.33 7.38 24.83
CA LYS A 122 -12.84 7.53 26.20
C LYS A 122 -12.49 6.38 27.15
N THR A 123 -11.83 5.32 26.67
CA THR A 123 -11.48 4.15 27.50
C THR A 123 -10.37 4.40 28.52
N GLY A 124 -9.70 5.56 28.47
CA GLY A 124 -8.55 5.88 29.32
C GLY A 124 -7.26 5.11 28.95
N THR A 125 -7.29 4.37 27.84
CA THR A 125 -6.14 3.58 27.37
C THR A 125 -5.10 4.43 26.66
N TYR A 126 -5.52 5.58 26.10
CA TYR A 126 -4.67 6.45 25.28
C TYR A 126 -4.12 7.63 26.06
N ASP A 127 -2.93 8.09 25.69
CA ASP A 127 -2.30 9.29 26.24
C ASP A 127 -3.18 10.54 25.96
N ASP A 128 -3.41 11.39 26.95
CA ASP A 128 -4.25 12.60 26.83
C ASP A 128 -3.81 13.52 25.70
N LYS A 129 -2.49 13.56 25.38
CA LYS A 129 -1.96 14.35 24.26
C LYS A 129 -2.38 13.79 22.90
N VAL A 130 -2.73 12.51 22.81
CA VAL A 130 -3.22 11.89 21.56
C VAL A 130 -4.71 12.14 21.39
N SER A 131 -5.48 12.13 22.48
CA SER A 131 -6.93 12.41 22.44
C SER A 131 -7.29 13.79 21.88
N THR A 132 -6.37 14.77 21.98
CA THR A 132 -6.55 16.12 21.40
C THR A 132 -6.30 16.19 19.89
N ARG A 133 -5.71 15.15 19.25
CA ARG A 133 -5.34 15.13 17.83
C ARG A 133 -6.39 14.50 16.93
N GLY A 134 -7.59 14.24 17.46
CA GLY A 134 -8.67 13.57 16.76
C GLY A 134 -8.57 12.03 16.86
N THR A 135 -9.44 11.36 16.12
CA THR A 135 -9.48 9.90 16.05
C THR A 135 -9.13 9.44 14.67
N TYR A 136 -8.73 8.17 14.55
CA TYR A 136 -8.34 7.58 13.27
C TYR A 136 -9.43 7.76 12.21
N LYS A 137 -10.69 7.46 12.54
CA LYS A 137 -11.82 7.63 11.62
C LYS A 137 -11.95 9.08 11.11
N LYS A 138 -11.87 10.05 12.00
CA LYS A 138 -11.95 11.49 11.63
C LYS A 138 -10.77 11.90 10.75
N ASN A 139 -9.55 11.52 11.15
CA ASN A 139 -8.33 11.88 10.43
C ASN A 139 -8.31 11.31 9.02
N ILE A 140 -8.58 10.00 8.85
CA ILE A 140 -8.56 9.35 7.53
C ILE A 140 -9.67 9.91 6.65
N THR A 141 -10.89 10.10 7.18
CA THR A 141 -11.98 10.72 6.42
C THR A 141 -11.59 12.11 5.92
N ALA A 142 -11.02 12.95 6.81
CA ALA A 142 -10.57 14.28 6.44
C ALA A 142 -9.46 14.28 5.37
N ILE A 143 -8.51 13.33 5.43
CA ILE A 143 -7.47 13.17 4.39
C ILE A 143 -8.12 12.87 3.04
N ILE A 144 -9.06 11.93 2.99
CA ILE A 144 -9.74 11.53 1.75
C ILE A 144 -10.58 12.69 1.21
N ASP A 145 -11.36 13.36 2.06
CA ASP A 145 -12.22 14.46 1.64
C ASP A 145 -11.42 15.65 1.10
N GLN A 146 -10.31 16.01 1.75
CA GLN A 146 -9.43 17.10 1.29
C GLN A 146 -8.74 16.73 -0.02
N ALA A 147 -8.30 15.47 -0.19
CA ALA A 147 -7.71 15.01 -1.44
C ALA A 147 -8.73 15.09 -2.59
N GLN A 148 -9.95 14.58 -2.39
CA GLN A 148 -11.01 14.62 -3.40
C GLN A 148 -11.42 16.07 -3.72
N ALA A 149 -11.54 16.94 -2.72
CA ALA A 149 -11.85 18.37 -2.91
C ALA A 149 -10.76 19.11 -3.72
N ALA A 150 -9.51 18.66 -3.62
CA ALA A 150 -8.38 19.16 -4.41
C ALA A 150 -8.28 18.51 -5.81
N GLY A 151 -9.23 17.65 -6.20
CA GLY A 151 -9.21 16.94 -7.48
C GLY A 151 -8.23 15.75 -7.56
N VAL A 152 -7.66 15.36 -6.42
CA VAL A 152 -6.77 14.20 -6.32
C VAL A 152 -7.60 12.93 -6.14
N LYS A 153 -7.28 11.88 -6.89
CA LYS A 153 -7.95 10.57 -6.83
C LYS A 153 -7.25 9.69 -5.78
N PRO A 154 -7.86 9.43 -4.60
CA PRO A 154 -7.23 8.59 -3.60
C PRO A 154 -7.38 7.10 -3.93
N VAL A 155 -6.36 6.33 -3.53
CA VAL A 155 -6.35 4.87 -3.48
C VAL A 155 -6.11 4.48 -2.02
N MET A 156 -7.06 3.79 -1.41
CA MET A 156 -6.96 3.33 -0.03
C MET A 156 -6.15 2.03 0.04
N LEU A 157 -5.18 1.99 0.96
CA LEU A 157 -4.47 0.76 1.31
C LEU A 157 -4.89 0.35 2.72
N THR A 158 -5.36 -0.88 2.92
CA THR A 158 -5.54 -1.38 4.29
C THR A 158 -4.18 -1.54 4.96
N ALA A 159 -4.12 -1.27 6.27
CA ALA A 159 -2.91 -1.47 7.05
C ALA A 159 -2.51 -2.94 7.05
N THR A 160 -1.23 -3.23 6.81
CA THR A 160 -0.70 -4.59 6.78
C THR A 160 -0.77 -5.29 8.14
N VAL A 161 -0.28 -6.51 8.25
CA VAL A 161 -0.22 -7.22 9.53
C VAL A 161 0.81 -6.57 10.46
N ILE A 162 0.55 -6.67 11.77
CA ILE A 162 1.50 -6.32 12.84
C ILE A 162 1.96 -7.63 13.47
N GLN A 163 3.20 -8.00 13.23
CA GLN A 163 3.75 -9.35 13.39
C GLN A 163 3.08 -10.37 12.44
N GLU A 164 3.81 -11.42 12.08
CA GLU A 164 3.26 -12.44 11.18
C GLU A 164 2.58 -13.59 11.94
N ASN A 165 2.43 -13.47 13.26
CA ASN A 165 1.49 -14.26 14.02
C ASN A 165 0.10 -13.62 13.90
N LEU A 166 -0.77 -14.21 13.07
CA LEU A 166 -2.10 -13.66 12.79
C LEU A 166 -3.03 -13.63 13.99
N ASP A 167 -2.77 -14.49 14.99
CA ASP A 167 -3.53 -14.56 16.25
C ASP A 167 -2.98 -13.61 17.32
N SER A 168 -2.00 -12.77 16.99
CA SER A 168 -1.43 -11.79 17.91
C SER A 168 -2.47 -10.75 18.34
N LYS A 169 -2.29 -10.20 19.54
CA LYS A 169 -3.13 -9.12 20.05
C LYS A 169 -3.16 -7.93 19.10
N GLU A 170 -2.02 -7.61 18.52
CA GLU A 170 -1.85 -6.47 17.61
C GLU A 170 -2.68 -6.64 16.32
N ASN A 171 -2.72 -7.85 15.76
CA ASN A 171 -3.56 -8.16 14.61
C ASN A 171 -5.06 -8.13 14.97
N GLY A 172 -5.43 -8.51 16.18
CA GLY A 172 -6.78 -8.31 16.68
C GLY A 172 -7.15 -6.83 16.83
N LEU A 173 -6.23 -6.01 17.32
CA LEU A 173 -6.45 -4.56 17.49
C LEU A 173 -6.54 -3.80 16.17
N ILE A 174 -5.80 -4.19 15.12
CA ILE A 174 -5.84 -3.48 13.81
C ILE A 174 -7.06 -3.88 12.97
N ALA A 175 -7.69 -5.01 13.27
CA ALA A 175 -8.82 -5.50 12.49
C ALA A 175 -9.97 -4.49 12.35
N PRO A 176 -10.47 -3.79 13.40
CA PRO A 176 -11.52 -2.79 13.27
C PRO A 176 -11.07 -1.53 12.50
N TYR A 177 -9.78 -1.18 12.51
CA TYR A 177 -9.25 -0.10 11.67
C TYR A 177 -9.34 -0.47 10.19
N ASN A 178 -8.94 -1.69 9.84
CA ASN A 178 -9.04 -2.18 8.47
C ASN A 178 -10.50 -2.35 8.00
N ALA A 179 -11.41 -2.76 8.89
CA ALA A 179 -12.84 -2.80 8.60
C ALA A 179 -13.36 -1.40 8.21
N PHE A 180 -13.00 -0.39 8.99
CA PHE A 180 -13.35 1.00 8.68
C PHE A 180 -12.76 1.47 7.33
N LEU A 181 -11.50 1.14 7.00
CA LEU A 181 -10.90 1.51 5.71
C LEU A 181 -11.65 0.90 4.53
N ARG A 182 -12.10 -0.38 4.64
CA ARG A 182 -12.90 -1.05 3.61
C ARG A 182 -14.26 -0.37 3.41
N GLU A 183 -14.94 -0.05 4.51
CA GLU A 183 -16.22 0.68 4.47
C GLU A 183 -16.05 2.07 3.85
N LEU A 184 -15.07 2.84 4.32
CA LEU A 184 -14.81 4.18 3.80
C LEU A 184 -14.48 4.16 2.31
N ALA A 185 -13.66 3.22 1.85
CA ALA A 185 -13.32 3.09 0.44
C ALA A 185 -14.57 2.82 -0.41
N LYS A 186 -15.46 1.95 0.07
CA LYS A 186 -16.75 1.66 -0.58
C LYS A 186 -17.66 2.90 -0.61
N ASP A 187 -17.83 3.58 0.52
CA ASP A 187 -18.71 4.75 0.64
C ASP A 187 -18.23 5.92 -0.21
N LYS A 188 -16.93 6.16 -0.25
CA LYS A 188 -16.29 7.21 -1.05
C LYS A 188 -16.07 6.79 -2.52
N LYS A 189 -16.40 5.54 -2.89
CA LYS A 189 -16.22 4.97 -4.24
C LYS A 189 -14.79 5.13 -4.76
N ILE A 190 -13.82 4.88 -3.89
CA ILE A 190 -12.39 4.95 -4.23
C ILE A 190 -11.78 3.54 -4.33
N PRO A 191 -10.77 3.34 -5.18
CA PRO A 191 -10.07 2.07 -5.27
C PRO A 191 -9.47 1.65 -3.92
N LEU A 192 -9.52 0.33 -3.65
CA LEU A 192 -8.97 -0.29 -2.44
C LEU A 192 -7.92 -1.33 -2.82
N ALA A 193 -6.70 -1.18 -2.28
CA ALA A 193 -5.72 -2.25 -2.20
C ALA A 193 -5.87 -2.92 -0.82
N ASP A 194 -6.54 -4.07 -0.76
CA ASP A 194 -6.76 -4.77 0.51
C ASP A 194 -5.52 -5.57 0.93
N LEU A 195 -4.46 -4.85 1.27
CA LEU A 195 -3.16 -5.43 1.62
C LEU A 195 -3.24 -6.32 2.85
N ASN A 196 -4.10 -5.98 3.82
CA ASN A 196 -4.28 -6.81 5.01
C ASN A 196 -4.79 -8.21 4.66
N ALA A 197 -5.80 -8.31 3.80
CA ALA A 197 -6.32 -9.60 3.34
C ALA A 197 -5.25 -10.38 2.55
N MET A 198 -4.57 -9.72 1.61
CA MET A 198 -3.51 -10.34 0.80
C MET A 198 -2.36 -10.88 1.66
N PHE A 199 -1.94 -10.13 2.68
CA PHE A 199 -0.88 -10.55 3.60
C PHE A 199 -1.30 -11.75 4.44
N GLN A 200 -2.51 -11.71 5.01
CA GLN A 200 -3.03 -12.84 5.78
C GLN A 200 -3.16 -14.11 4.94
N GLU A 201 -3.66 -13.99 3.70
CA GLU A 201 -3.78 -15.11 2.78
C GLU A 201 -2.41 -15.73 2.46
N ARG A 202 -1.42 -14.89 2.14
CA ARG A 202 -0.05 -15.35 1.84
C ARG A 202 0.61 -16.04 3.05
N ILE A 203 0.49 -15.46 4.24
CA ILE A 203 1.05 -16.04 5.48
C ILE A 203 0.40 -17.40 5.77
N LYS A 204 -0.93 -17.51 5.63
CA LYS A 204 -1.66 -18.78 5.81
C LYS A 204 -1.23 -19.84 4.78
N ALA A 205 -1.08 -19.43 3.52
CA ALA A 205 -0.69 -20.34 2.43
C ALA A 205 0.72 -20.90 2.62
N GLU A 206 1.67 -20.12 3.12
CA GLU A 206 3.03 -20.58 3.42
C GLU A 206 3.08 -21.55 4.61
N ASN A 207 2.14 -21.44 5.55
CA ASN A 207 2.02 -22.32 6.73
C ASN A 207 3.36 -22.58 7.46
N LYS A 208 4.18 -21.55 7.62
CA LYS A 208 5.50 -21.61 8.26
C LYS A 208 5.47 -20.87 9.59
N PRO A 209 5.11 -21.53 10.71
CA PRO A 209 5.07 -20.87 12.00
C PRO A 209 6.46 -20.33 12.36
N ASN A 210 6.51 -19.12 12.93
CA ASN A 210 7.72 -18.43 13.37
C ASN A 210 8.70 -18.00 12.25
N VAL A 211 8.33 -18.12 10.96
CA VAL A 211 9.11 -17.60 9.85
C VAL A 211 8.46 -16.30 9.35
N LYS A 212 9.24 -15.24 9.26
CA LYS A 212 8.78 -13.99 8.65
C LYS A 212 8.82 -14.12 7.12
N VAL A 213 7.66 -14.27 6.51
CA VAL A 213 7.48 -14.48 5.07
C VAL A 213 7.53 -13.17 4.30
N LEU A 214 6.91 -12.11 4.86
CA LEU A 214 6.66 -10.84 4.17
C LEU A 214 7.35 -9.65 4.81
N THR A 215 7.86 -9.81 6.04
CA THR A 215 8.48 -8.73 6.80
C THR A 215 9.89 -9.09 7.25
N SER A 216 10.71 -8.09 7.55
CA SER A 216 12.05 -8.27 8.13
C SER A 216 12.01 -8.33 9.67
N ASP A 217 11.12 -7.57 10.28
CA ASP A 217 11.04 -7.40 11.74
C ASP A 217 9.63 -7.64 12.33
N GLY A 218 8.68 -8.02 11.49
CA GLY A 218 7.27 -8.19 11.83
C GLY A 218 6.37 -7.04 11.37
N VAL A 219 6.96 -5.93 10.89
CA VAL A 219 6.23 -4.73 10.45
C VAL A 219 6.75 -4.21 9.11
N HIS A 220 8.07 -4.04 8.96
CA HIS A 220 8.66 -3.51 7.74
C HIS A 220 8.88 -4.60 6.71
N MET A 221 8.51 -4.30 5.46
CA MET A 221 8.49 -5.26 4.38
C MET A 221 9.91 -5.75 4.01
N ASN A 222 10.04 -7.07 3.84
CA ASN A 222 11.12 -7.66 3.07
C ASN A 222 10.81 -7.55 1.55
N VAL A 223 11.63 -8.16 0.69
CA VAL A 223 11.42 -8.13 -0.76
C VAL A 223 10.05 -8.68 -1.15
N GLU A 224 9.64 -9.82 -0.58
CA GLU A 224 8.36 -10.46 -0.90
C GLU A 224 7.16 -9.63 -0.43
N GLY A 225 7.25 -9.02 0.76
CA GLY A 225 6.21 -8.09 1.24
C GLY A 225 6.07 -6.85 0.37
N ASN A 226 7.18 -6.27 -0.09
CA ASN A 226 7.17 -5.15 -1.02
C ASN A 226 6.54 -5.53 -2.37
N LYS A 227 6.84 -6.71 -2.90
CA LYS A 227 6.21 -7.24 -4.13
C LYS A 227 4.70 -7.40 -3.96
N LEU A 228 4.27 -7.98 -2.84
CA LEU A 228 2.86 -8.17 -2.56
C LEU A 228 2.11 -6.84 -2.43
N MET A 229 2.70 -5.84 -1.75
CA MET A 229 2.14 -4.49 -1.71
C MET A 229 2.04 -3.86 -3.10
N ALA A 230 3.08 -3.98 -3.91
CA ALA A 230 3.08 -3.44 -5.27
C ALA A 230 1.99 -4.08 -6.15
N ILE A 231 1.80 -5.39 -6.05
CA ILE A 231 0.71 -6.11 -6.74
C ILE A 231 -0.64 -5.52 -6.33
N GLY A 232 -0.92 -5.39 -5.03
CA GLY A 232 -2.19 -4.85 -4.53
C GLY A 232 -2.45 -3.43 -5.02
N VAL A 233 -1.44 -2.56 -5.00
CA VAL A 233 -1.58 -1.18 -5.50
C VAL A 233 -1.83 -1.16 -7.01
N LEU A 234 -1.09 -1.95 -7.80
CA LEU A 234 -1.26 -2.01 -9.26
C LEU A 234 -2.64 -2.57 -9.64
N GLN A 235 -3.15 -3.57 -8.92
CA GLN A 235 -4.52 -4.06 -9.08
C GLN A 235 -5.56 -2.98 -8.79
N ALA A 236 -5.38 -2.23 -7.70
CA ALA A 236 -6.27 -1.11 -7.37
C ALA A 236 -6.23 0.02 -8.42
N LEU A 237 -5.11 0.16 -9.14
CA LEU A 237 -4.95 1.07 -10.29
C LEU A 237 -5.47 0.48 -11.62
N GLY A 238 -6.06 -0.71 -11.60
CA GLY A 238 -6.76 -1.30 -12.75
C GLY A 238 -5.92 -2.23 -13.62
N LEU A 239 -4.71 -2.63 -13.21
CA LEU A 239 -3.91 -3.59 -13.97
C LEU A 239 -4.57 -4.98 -13.92
N ASN A 240 -4.79 -5.57 -15.09
CA ASN A 240 -5.25 -6.94 -15.25
C ASN A 240 -4.08 -7.93 -15.09
N THR A 241 -4.37 -9.24 -15.13
CA THR A 241 -3.37 -10.31 -14.93
C THR A 241 -2.19 -10.20 -15.90
N ALA A 242 -2.43 -9.96 -17.19
CA ALA A 242 -1.37 -9.87 -18.19
C ALA A 242 -0.48 -8.63 -17.98
N GLU A 243 -1.07 -7.52 -17.56
CA GLU A 243 -0.37 -6.28 -17.21
C GLU A 243 0.43 -6.43 -15.92
N LEU A 244 -0.10 -7.15 -14.93
CA LEU A 244 0.64 -7.51 -13.72
C LEU A 244 1.81 -8.44 -14.01
N ASP A 245 1.68 -9.38 -14.94
CA ASP A 245 2.78 -10.26 -15.33
C ASP A 245 3.91 -9.48 -16.01
N LYS A 246 3.59 -8.50 -16.86
CA LYS A 246 4.59 -7.56 -17.39
C LYS A 246 5.25 -6.74 -16.29
N ALA A 247 4.47 -6.24 -15.33
CA ALA A 247 5.00 -5.50 -14.18
C ALA A 247 6.00 -6.36 -13.39
N LYS A 248 5.61 -7.57 -13.00
CA LYS A 248 6.46 -8.51 -12.28
C LYS A 248 7.74 -8.87 -13.03
N ALA A 249 7.66 -9.02 -14.34
CA ALA A 249 8.82 -9.31 -15.21
C ALA A 249 9.85 -8.14 -15.22
N SER A 250 9.47 -6.92 -14.87
CA SER A 250 10.37 -5.77 -14.79
C SER A 250 11.12 -5.65 -13.46
N TRP A 251 10.73 -6.38 -12.42
CA TRP A 251 11.25 -6.20 -11.05
C TRP A 251 12.61 -6.87 -10.72
N PRO A 252 13.07 -7.97 -11.37
CA PRO A 252 14.28 -8.66 -10.95
C PRO A 252 15.53 -7.79 -10.80
N PRO A 253 15.81 -6.79 -11.66
CA PRO A 253 16.94 -5.89 -11.44
C PRO A 253 16.81 -5.04 -10.17
N LEU A 254 15.58 -4.61 -9.82
CA LEU A 254 15.29 -3.84 -8.62
C LEU A 254 15.41 -4.72 -7.37
N GLU A 255 14.95 -5.97 -7.44
CA GLU A 255 15.08 -6.97 -6.38
C GLU A 255 16.56 -7.23 -6.06
N ALA A 256 17.37 -7.50 -7.08
CA ALA A 256 18.81 -7.70 -6.92
C ALA A 256 19.50 -6.48 -6.29
N ALA A 257 19.19 -5.27 -6.78
CA ALA A 257 19.71 -4.03 -6.22
C ALA A 257 19.26 -3.80 -4.77
N GLY A 258 18.03 -4.17 -4.42
CA GLY A 258 17.48 -4.09 -3.06
C GLY A 258 18.18 -5.05 -2.10
N ILE A 259 18.45 -6.28 -2.51
CA ILE A 259 19.20 -7.27 -1.73
C ILE A 259 20.62 -6.77 -1.44
N MET A 260 21.31 -6.28 -2.47
CA MET A 260 22.67 -5.72 -2.32
C MET A 260 22.68 -4.51 -1.38
N ALA A 261 21.70 -3.62 -1.50
CA ALA A 261 21.57 -2.44 -0.62
C ALA A 261 21.34 -2.85 0.85
N ALA A 262 20.50 -3.85 1.08
CA ALA A 262 20.24 -4.37 2.42
C ALA A 262 21.49 -5.04 3.04
N GLN A 263 22.25 -5.82 2.27
CA GLN A 263 23.51 -6.42 2.72
C GLN A 263 24.53 -5.34 3.11
N LYS A 264 24.74 -4.35 2.26
CA LYS A 264 25.65 -3.24 2.54
C LYS A 264 25.25 -2.45 3.79
N ALA A 265 23.94 -2.22 3.99
CA ALA A 265 23.44 -1.56 5.19
C ALA A 265 23.67 -2.39 6.46
N ALA A 266 23.49 -3.71 6.39
CA ALA A 266 23.74 -4.63 7.49
C ALA A 266 25.24 -4.65 7.87
N GLU A 267 26.14 -4.71 6.91
CA GLU A 267 27.58 -4.65 7.11
C GLU A 267 28.01 -3.32 7.75
N ALA A 268 27.50 -2.19 7.26
CA ALA A 268 27.76 -0.88 7.84
C ALA A 268 27.29 -0.78 9.30
N LYS A 269 26.10 -1.31 9.59
CA LYS A 269 25.55 -1.36 10.95
C LYS A 269 26.40 -2.24 11.89
N ALA A 270 26.84 -3.40 11.42
CA ALA A 270 27.70 -4.29 12.18
C ALA A 270 29.05 -3.64 12.50
N LYS A 271 29.67 -2.97 11.52
CA LYS A 271 30.91 -2.22 11.69
C LYS A 271 30.77 -1.10 12.73
N ALA A 272 29.72 -0.28 12.62
CA ALA A 272 29.44 0.80 13.58
C ALA A 272 29.21 0.27 15.00
N ALA A 273 28.51 -0.87 15.15
CA ALA A 273 28.32 -1.51 16.45
C ALA A 273 29.63 -2.03 17.06
N ALA A 274 30.51 -2.60 16.24
CA ALA A 274 31.84 -3.06 16.68
C ALA A 274 32.73 -1.89 17.13
N GLU A 275 32.73 -0.80 16.36
CA GLU A 275 33.49 0.42 16.72
C GLU A 275 32.97 1.05 18.01
N LYS A 276 31.66 1.08 18.23
CA LYS A 276 31.07 1.56 19.49
C LYS A 276 31.51 0.72 20.70
N LYS A 277 31.42 -0.61 20.57
CA LYS A 277 31.88 -1.53 21.63
C LYS A 277 33.35 -1.37 21.93
N ALA A 278 34.22 -1.20 20.92
CA ALA A 278 35.65 -0.96 21.11
C ALA A 278 35.91 0.34 21.87
N LYS A 279 35.21 1.43 21.54
CA LYS A 279 35.32 2.72 22.27
C LYS A 279 34.87 2.62 23.73
N GLU A 280 33.74 1.90 23.98
CA GLU A 280 33.23 1.67 25.36
C GLU A 280 34.21 0.83 26.21
N ALA A 281 34.85 -0.17 25.60
CA ALA A 281 35.86 -0.98 26.28
C ALA A 281 37.13 -0.16 26.61
N ALA A 282 37.62 0.67 25.68
CA ALA A 282 38.79 1.53 25.90
C ALA A 282 38.50 2.66 26.92
N GLY A 283 37.26 3.10 27.08
CA GLY A 283 36.86 4.11 28.06
C GLY A 283 36.71 3.59 29.51
N LYS A 284 36.54 2.27 29.69
CA LYS A 284 36.43 1.64 31.02
C LYS A 284 37.78 1.23 31.62
N GLY A 285 38.88 1.39 30.88
CA GLY A 285 40.23 1.06 31.32
C GLY A 285 41.04 2.27 31.82
N LYS A 286 40.41 3.42 31.96
CA LYS A 286 40.93 4.62 32.61
C LYS A 286 40.13 4.91 33.87
#